data_43d897c5614d45569761ad27fec10dc3
#
_entry.id   43d897c5614d45569761ad27fec10dc3
#
_cell.length_a   1.000
_cell.length_b   1.000
_cell.length_c   1.000
_cell.angle_alpha   90.00
_cell.angle_beta   90.00
_cell.angle_gamma   90.00
#
_symmetry.space_group_name_H-M   'P 1'
#
loop_
_entity.id
_entity.type
_entity.pdbx_description
1 polymer ?
#
loop_
_entity_poly.entity_id
_entity_poly.type
_entity_poly.pdbx_seq_one_letter_code
_entity_poly.pdbx_strand_id
1 'polypeptide(L)'
;MVNVDAIKRERNTKKYQAGEIIFAEGDTDNDYLFVLESGQVEIANRKRFLELIEPGGFFGEMALVNDKPRSATATAKTDCVVIQVNHGDFYFLVQHSPHFAIQVMQVLSERVRRNTDT
;
A
#
# COMPACT_ATOMS: atom_id res chain seq x y z
N MET A 1 1.33 11.24 -5.64
CA MET A 1 0.60 11.07 -4.37
C MET A 1 -0.87 10.83 -4.65
N VAL A 2 -1.47 9.87 -3.98
CA VAL A 2 -2.88 9.51 -4.20
C VAL A 2 -3.79 10.49 -3.47
N ASN A 3 -4.87 10.92 -4.13
CA ASN A 3 -5.89 11.74 -3.48
C ASN A 3 -6.76 10.85 -2.59
N VAL A 4 -6.48 10.89 -1.29
CA VAL A 4 -7.12 10.06 -0.29
C VAL A 4 -8.63 10.32 -0.21
N ASP A 5 -9.05 11.59 -0.36
CA ASP A 5 -10.45 11.96 -0.22
C ASP A 5 -11.33 11.33 -1.29
N ALA A 6 -10.78 11.02 -2.46
CA ALA A 6 -11.53 10.42 -3.54
C ALA A 6 -11.95 8.97 -3.26
N ILE A 7 -11.23 8.27 -2.37
CA ILE A 7 -11.44 6.85 -2.10
C ILE A 7 -11.81 6.54 -0.66
N LYS A 8 -11.70 7.52 0.24
CA LYS A 8 -11.96 7.30 1.65
C LYS A 8 -13.44 7.03 1.91
N ARG A 9 -13.70 5.94 2.60
CA ARG A 9 -15.04 5.58 3.12
C ARG A 9 -14.86 5.10 4.54
N GLU A 10 -15.86 5.32 5.39
CA GLU A 10 -15.80 4.85 6.76
C GLU A 10 -15.57 3.34 6.83
N ARG A 11 -16.23 2.58 5.98
CA ARG A 11 -16.16 1.11 5.97
C ARG A 11 -14.80 0.57 5.52
N ASN A 12 -14.01 1.34 4.76
CA ASN A 12 -12.72 0.89 4.27
C ASN A 12 -11.53 1.56 4.97
N THR A 13 -11.80 2.31 6.02
CA THR A 13 -10.78 2.97 6.83
C THR A 13 -10.44 2.11 8.04
N LYS A 14 -9.14 1.87 8.25
CA LYS A 14 -8.64 1.08 9.39
C LYS A 14 -7.59 1.86 10.14
N LYS A 15 -7.57 1.67 11.46
CA LYS A 15 -6.59 2.32 12.35
C LYS A 15 -5.68 1.26 12.93
N TYR A 16 -4.39 1.60 13.03
CA TYR A 16 -3.38 0.73 13.63
C TYR A 16 -2.56 1.54 14.62
N GLN A 17 -2.22 0.92 15.73
CA GLN A 17 -1.32 1.52 16.72
C GLN A 17 0.13 1.23 16.34
N ALA A 18 1.03 2.10 16.78
CA ALA A 18 2.47 1.92 16.57
C ALA A 18 2.88 0.51 16.98
N GLY A 19 3.60 -0.19 16.10
CA GLY A 19 4.07 -1.54 16.33
C GLY A 19 3.15 -2.63 15.81
N GLU A 20 1.90 -2.33 15.47
CA GLU A 20 1.00 -3.34 14.94
C GLU A 20 1.37 -3.71 13.51
N ILE A 21 1.22 -5.00 13.20
CA ILE A 21 1.45 -5.51 11.85
C ILE A 21 0.17 -5.38 11.04
N ILE A 22 0.27 -4.72 9.88
CA ILE A 22 -0.85 -4.56 8.96
C ILE A 22 -1.02 -5.83 8.11
N PHE A 23 0.09 -6.34 7.58
CA PHE A 23 0.16 -7.68 7.00
C PHE A 23 1.58 -8.19 7.14
N ALA A 24 1.74 -9.51 7.12
CA ALA A 24 3.03 -10.15 7.32
C ALA A 24 3.51 -10.83 6.04
N GLU A 25 4.82 -10.85 5.85
CA GLU A 25 5.45 -11.61 4.78
C GLU A 25 4.95 -13.05 4.80
N GLY A 26 4.53 -13.55 3.64
CA GLY A 26 4.00 -14.90 3.52
C GLY A 26 2.48 -15.01 3.67
N ASP A 27 1.80 -13.95 4.11
CA ASP A 27 0.35 -13.97 4.22
C ASP A 27 -0.27 -14.19 2.84
N THR A 28 -1.29 -15.05 2.80
CA THR A 28 -2.03 -15.33 1.57
C THR A 28 -3.35 -14.54 1.48
N ASP A 29 -3.76 -13.91 2.56
CA ASP A 29 -4.92 -13.02 2.59
C ASP A 29 -4.49 -11.66 2.08
N ASN A 30 -4.51 -11.50 0.76
CA ASN A 30 -3.93 -10.34 0.09
C ASN A 30 -4.92 -9.66 -0.85
N ASP A 31 -6.14 -9.37 -0.36
CA ASP A 31 -7.20 -8.81 -1.18
C ASP A 31 -7.16 -7.30 -1.35
N TYR A 32 -6.26 -6.61 -0.63
CA TYR A 32 -6.26 -5.14 -0.58
C TYR A 32 -4.91 -4.54 -0.92
N LEU A 33 -4.96 -3.45 -1.66
CA LEU A 33 -3.97 -2.39 -1.67
C LEU A 33 -4.30 -1.43 -0.52
N PHE A 34 -3.31 -0.82 0.09
CA PHE A 34 -3.51 0.14 1.18
C PHE A 34 -2.97 1.51 0.78
N VAL A 35 -3.73 2.56 1.09
CA VAL A 35 -3.27 3.94 0.97
C VAL A 35 -3.15 4.52 2.37
N LEU A 36 -2.01 5.13 2.66
CA LEU A 36 -1.77 5.72 3.98
C LEU A 36 -2.37 7.12 4.05
N GLU A 37 -3.32 7.30 4.98
CA GLU A 37 -3.92 8.61 5.23
C GLU A 37 -3.07 9.42 6.20
N SER A 38 -2.62 8.79 7.30
CA SER A 38 -1.82 9.47 8.32
C SER A 38 -0.89 8.49 9.00
N GLY A 39 0.19 9.02 9.58
CA GLY A 39 1.20 8.23 10.26
C GLY A 39 2.27 7.74 9.30
N GLN A 40 2.99 6.70 9.70
CA GLN A 40 4.08 6.11 8.92
C GLN A 40 4.00 4.59 8.97
N VAL A 41 4.29 3.94 7.85
CA VAL A 41 4.31 2.48 7.74
C VAL A 41 5.67 2.04 7.22
N GLU A 42 6.25 1.06 7.87
CA GLU A 42 7.54 0.48 7.48
C GLU A 42 7.31 -0.82 6.71
N ILE A 43 7.93 -0.94 5.56
CA ILE A 43 7.91 -2.14 4.74
C ILE A 43 9.27 -2.81 4.84
N ALA A 44 9.28 -4.08 5.23
CA ALA A 44 10.53 -4.83 5.39
C ALA A 44 10.30 -6.31 5.10
N ASN A 45 11.33 -6.99 4.60
CA ASN A 45 11.30 -8.45 4.50
C ASN A 45 12.34 -9.02 5.47
N ARG A 46 12.47 -10.36 5.51
CA ARG A 46 13.40 -11.01 6.42
C ARG A 46 14.86 -10.59 6.27
N LYS A 47 15.20 -10.04 5.10
CA LYS A 47 16.58 -9.69 4.79
C LYS A 47 16.91 -8.24 5.08
N ARG A 48 15.94 -7.33 4.91
CA ARG A 48 16.24 -5.90 5.01
C ARG A 48 14.99 -5.04 5.08
N PHE A 49 15.19 -3.80 5.53
CA PHE A 49 14.24 -2.70 5.35
C PHE A 49 14.12 -2.38 3.86
N LEU A 50 12.91 -2.16 3.40
CA LEU A 50 12.66 -1.85 1.99
C LEU A 50 12.22 -0.40 1.78
N GLU A 51 11.26 0.09 2.57
CA GLU A 51 10.69 1.41 2.32
C GLU A 51 9.94 1.92 3.54
N LEU A 52 9.97 3.25 3.74
CA LEU A 52 9.11 3.94 4.68
C LEU A 52 8.01 4.64 3.89
N ILE A 53 6.75 4.30 4.21
CA ILE A 53 5.59 4.90 3.54
C ILE A 53 5.15 6.11 4.35
N GLU A 54 4.96 7.23 3.65
CA GLU A 54 4.48 8.49 4.21
C GLU A 54 3.03 8.72 3.79
N PRO A 55 2.30 9.65 4.45
CA PRO A 55 0.91 9.95 4.06
C PRO A 55 0.78 10.27 2.57
N GLY A 56 -0.25 9.71 1.95
CA GLY A 56 -0.47 9.79 0.52
C GLY A 56 0.19 8.67 -0.28
N GLY A 57 1.09 7.91 0.34
CA GLY A 57 1.72 6.76 -0.30
C GLY A 57 0.84 5.53 -0.26
N PHE A 58 1.17 4.54 -1.10
CA PHE A 58 0.45 3.28 -1.10
C PHE A 58 1.41 2.10 -0.94
N PHE A 59 0.88 0.97 -0.49
CA PHE A 59 1.65 -0.25 -0.29
C PHE A 59 0.74 -1.47 -0.43
N GLY A 60 1.35 -2.64 -0.61
CA GLY A 60 0.60 -3.88 -0.77
C GLY A 60 -0.04 -4.03 -2.14
N GLU A 61 0.45 -3.30 -3.15
CA GLU A 61 -0.12 -3.27 -4.50
C GLU A 61 0.00 -4.58 -5.25
N MET A 62 0.95 -5.43 -4.87
CA MET A 62 1.11 -6.72 -5.54
C MET A 62 -0.12 -7.61 -5.41
N ALA A 63 -0.92 -7.39 -4.37
CA ALA A 63 -2.18 -8.11 -4.18
C ALA A 63 -3.14 -7.92 -5.35
N LEU A 64 -3.03 -6.81 -6.06
CA LEU A 64 -3.94 -6.48 -7.16
C LEU A 64 -3.49 -7.04 -8.51
N VAL A 65 -2.25 -7.52 -8.60
CA VAL A 65 -1.69 -7.97 -9.89
C VAL A 65 -1.36 -9.45 -9.93
N ASN A 66 -1.27 -10.11 -8.79
CA ASN A 66 -1.05 -11.56 -8.74
C ASN A 66 -1.54 -12.15 -7.42
N ASP A 67 -1.67 -13.48 -7.39
CA ASP A 67 -2.17 -14.22 -6.22
C ASP A 67 -1.06 -14.75 -5.32
N LYS A 68 0.14 -14.22 -5.45
CA LYS A 68 1.28 -14.68 -4.65
C LYS A 68 1.16 -14.17 -3.22
N PRO A 69 1.72 -14.89 -2.26
CA PRO A 69 1.78 -14.41 -0.87
C PRO A 69 2.48 -13.07 -0.76
N ARG A 70 2.20 -12.36 0.32
CA ARG A 70 2.86 -11.07 0.60
C ARG A 70 4.38 -11.25 0.60
N SER A 71 5.07 -10.40 -0.13
CA SER A 71 6.54 -10.46 -0.26
C SER A 71 7.26 -9.74 0.87
N ALA A 72 6.53 -9.00 1.69
CA ALA A 72 7.11 -8.20 2.78
C ALA A 72 6.09 -8.02 3.89
N THR A 73 6.58 -7.54 5.04
CA THR A 73 5.75 -7.19 6.20
C THR A 73 5.55 -5.69 6.24
N ALA A 74 4.31 -5.26 6.44
CA ALA A 74 3.97 -3.86 6.66
C ALA A 74 3.65 -3.67 8.14
N THR A 75 4.40 -2.80 8.81
CA THR A 75 4.25 -2.51 10.23
C THR A 75 3.97 -1.03 10.43
N ALA A 76 2.99 -0.70 11.26
CA ALA A 76 2.74 0.68 11.65
C ALA A 76 3.93 1.16 12.48
N LYS A 77 4.70 2.10 11.95
CA LYS A 77 5.84 2.67 12.68
C LYS A 77 5.35 3.64 13.74
N THR A 78 4.30 4.37 13.42
CA THR A 78 3.57 5.25 14.35
C THR A 78 2.11 4.84 14.31
N ASP A 79 1.28 5.43 15.18
CA ASP A 79 -0.16 5.29 15.02
C ASP A 79 -0.51 5.77 13.61
N CYS A 80 -1.34 5.03 12.91
CA CYS A 80 -1.65 5.35 11.53
C CYS A 80 -3.09 5.02 11.16
N VAL A 81 -3.56 5.66 10.10
CA VAL A 81 -4.86 5.39 9.48
C VAL A 81 -4.59 5.01 8.03
N VAL A 82 -5.12 3.86 7.62
CA VAL A 82 -4.98 3.36 6.25
C VAL A 82 -6.34 3.17 5.61
N ILE A 83 -6.38 3.25 4.30
CA ILE A 83 -7.58 3.00 3.51
C ILE A 83 -7.35 1.72 2.72
N GLN A 84 -8.25 0.75 2.86
CA GLN A 84 -8.19 -0.52 2.13
C GLN A 84 -8.87 -0.33 0.76
N VAL A 85 -8.17 -0.71 -0.29
CA VAL A 85 -8.67 -0.61 -1.66
C VAL A 85 -8.69 -2.01 -2.26
N ASN A 86 -9.89 -2.55 -2.52
CA ASN A 86 -10.01 -3.87 -3.13
C ASN A 86 -9.94 -3.77 -4.68
N HIS A 87 -10.02 -4.91 -5.35
CA HIS A 87 -9.94 -4.96 -6.82
C HIS A 87 -11.01 -4.08 -7.49
N GLY A 88 -12.25 -4.15 -7.00
CA GLY A 88 -13.34 -3.35 -7.56
C GLY A 88 -13.11 -1.86 -7.40
N ASP A 89 -12.66 -1.45 -6.21
CA ASP A 89 -12.33 -0.05 -5.94
C ASP A 89 -11.19 0.41 -6.82
N PHE A 90 -10.18 -0.44 -7.03
CA PHE A 90 -9.04 -0.10 -7.86
C PHE A 90 -9.46 0.12 -9.32
N TYR A 91 -10.27 -0.79 -9.86
CA TYR A 91 -10.79 -0.62 -11.23
C TYR A 91 -11.62 0.63 -11.37
N PHE A 92 -12.44 0.93 -10.37
CA PHE A 92 -13.24 2.17 -10.36
C PHE A 92 -12.33 3.40 -10.43
N LEU A 93 -11.28 3.43 -9.61
CA LEU A 93 -10.33 4.55 -9.58
C LEU A 93 -9.62 4.72 -10.92
N VAL A 94 -9.16 3.63 -11.52
CA VAL A 94 -8.47 3.68 -12.82
C VAL A 94 -9.41 4.20 -13.90
N GLN A 95 -10.66 3.76 -13.88
CA GLN A 95 -11.65 4.14 -14.88
C GLN A 95 -12.09 5.60 -14.75
N HIS A 96 -12.27 6.07 -13.53
CA HIS A 96 -12.81 7.42 -13.26
C HIS A 96 -11.76 8.47 -12.97
N SER A 97 -10.51 8.06 -12.77
CA SER A 97 -9.39 8.95 -12.52
C SER A 97 -8.14 8.40 -13.21
N PRO A 98 -8.03 8.57 -14.53
CA PRO A 98 -6.86 8.03 -15.26
C PRO A 98 -5.53 8.52 -14.72
N HIS A 99 -5.49 9.72 -14.16
CA HIS A 99 -4.27 10.24 -13.54
C HIS A 99 -3.80 9.38 -12.37
N PHE A 100 -4.73 8.76 -11.65
CA PHE A 100 -4.40 7.83 -10.58
C PHE A 100 -3.57 6.65 -11.11
N ALA A 101 -3.94 6.11 -12.27
CA ALA A 101 -3.19 5.00 -12.88
C ALA A 101 -1.75 5.43 -13.22
N ILE A 102 -1.60 6.65 -13.73
CA ILE A 102 -0.27 7.18 -14.03
C ILE A 102 0.57 7.31 -12.75
N GLN A 103 -0.03 7.82 -11.68
CA GLN A 103 0.67 7.96 -10.38
C GLN A 103 1.13 6.61 -9.85
N VAL A 104 0.27 5.58 -9.94
CA VAL A 104 0.63 4.23 -9.50
C VAL A 104 1.82 3.71 -10.31
N MET A 105 1.77 3.87 -11.64
CA MET A 105 2.86 3.41 -12.51
C MET A 105 4.17 4.13 -12.20
N GLN A 106 4.13 5.42 -11.91
CA GLN A 106 5.32 6.20 -11.55
C GLN A 106 5.97 5.66 -10.28
N VAL A 107 5.17 5.41 -9.25
CA VAL A 107 5.69 4.87 -7.99
C VAL A 107 6.27 3.47 -8.19
N LEU A 108 5.58 2.61 -8.93
CA LEU A 108 6.06 1.25 -9.19
C LEU A 108 7.36 1.27 -9.99
N SER A 109 7.47 2.18 -10.95
CA SER A 109 8.69 2.35 -11.74
C SER A 109 9.87 2.73 -10.84
N GLU A 110 9.67 3.64 -9.90
CA GLU A 110 10.71 4.02 -8.95
C GLU A 110 11.11 2.88 -8.02
N ARG A 111 10.14 2.09 -7.57
CA ARG A 111 10.41 0.94 -6.70
C ARG A 111 11.24 -0.12 -7.44
N VAL A 112 10.93 -0.36 -8.71
CA VAL A 112 11.71 -1.29 -9.54
C VAL A 112 13.12 -0.77 -9.70
N ARG A 113 13.29 0.50 -10.01
CA ARG A 113 14.61 1.12 -10.18
C ARG A 113 15.46 0.98 -8.91
N ARG A 114 14.89 1.27 -7.74
CA ARG A 114 15.60 1.15 -6.48
C ARG A 114 16.07 -0.27 -6.20
N ASN A 115 15.27 -1.26 -6.59
CA ASN A 115 15.61 -2.66 -6.36
C ASN A 115 16.65 -3.19 -7.34
N THR A 116 16.83 -2.54 -8.49
CA THR A 116 17.80 -2.97 -9.50
C THR A 116 19.12 -2.22 -9.44
N ASP A 117 19.16 -1.09 -8.76
CA ASP A 117 20.37 -0.25 -8.65
C ASP A 117 21.30 -0.67 -7.50
N THR A 118 21.07 -1.82 -6.93
CA THR A 118 21.90 -2.33 -5.82
C THR A 118 23.12 -3.11 -6.30
#